data_8adf3ed5a9397c952009bbe1e8697353
#
_entry.id   8adf3ed5a9397c952009bbe1e8697353
#
_cell.length_a   1.000
_cell.length_b   1.000
_cell.length_c   1.000
_cell.angle_alpha   90.00
_cell.angle_beta   90.00
_cell.angle_gamma   90.00
#
_symmetry.space_group_name_H-M   'P 1'
#
loop_
_entity.id
_entity.type
_entity.pdbx_description
1 polymer ?
#
loop_
_entity_poly.entity_id
_entity_poly.type
_entity_poly.pdbx_seq_one_letter_code
_entity_poly.pdbx_strand_id
1 'polypeptide(L)'
;MTHMFTPGPVDVDPEVLEAQAKPMIPHRTAEFNEFFRGTEAKLQKVFMTENRVFQPPATGSGMQEAGVRNLAQKDILSTVNGAFSQRWYQVAIDNGKQADRLDATWGDIIEPDALADALKKKNYEAVTIVHNETSTGVENPLKELAAVVHEVSPDTLILVDAVSSLGGTKIETDAWGVDFILTSSQKCFAMPPACPLDRKSVV
;
A
#
# COMPACT_ATOMS: atom_id res chain seq x y z
N MET A 1 8.16 -14.90 -28.04
CA MET A 1 7.45 -13.93 -27.16
C MET A 1 8.48 -12.92 -26.67
N THR A 2 8.13 -11.64 -26.63
CA THR A 2 8.99 -10.60 -26.05
C THR A 2 8.67 -10.55 -24.56
N HIS A 3 9.64 -10.78 -23.68
CA HIS A 3 9.46 -10.66 -22.24
C HIS A 3 9.54 -9.20 -21.81
N MET A 4 8.70 -8.83 -20.84
CA MET A 4 8.72 -7.50 -20.24
C MET A 4 9.70 -7.45 -19.04
N PHE A 5 10.71 -6.58 -19.15
CA PHE A 5 11.67 -6.32 -18.07
C PHE A 5 11.42 -4.93 -17.45
N THR A 6 10.16 -4.68 -17.11
CA THR A 6 9.72 -3.43 -16.46
C THR A 6 9.34 -3.71 -15.01
N PRO A 7 9.40 -2.70 -14.12
CA PRO A 7 8.94 -2.87 -12.73
C PRO A 7 7.41 -3.07 -12.63
N GLY A 8 6.71 -3.09 -13.73
CA GLY A 8 5.28 -3.34 -13.90
C GLY A 8 4.65 -2.38 -14.92
N PRO A 9 3.70 -2.88 -15.76
CA PRO A 9 3.15 -4.24 -15.72
C PRO A 9 4.21 -5.29 -16.05
N VAL A 10 3.99 -6.51 -15.55
CA VAL A 10 4.84 -7.68 -15.80
C VAL A 10 4.13 -8.67 -16.73
N ASP A 11 4.85 -9.67 -17.24
CA ASP A 11 4.24 -10.77 -18.01
C ASP A 11 3.19 -11.49 -17.14
N VAL A 12 2.06 -11.79 -17.78
CA VAL A 12 0.93 -12.47 -17.12
C VAL A 12 0.91 -13.92 -17.61
N ASP A 13 0.78 -14.86 -16.68
CA ASP A 13 0.67 -16.28 -17.01
C ASP A 13 -0.58 -16.54 -17.88
N PRO A 14 -0.49 -17.39 -18.93
CA PRO A 14 -1.63 -17.74 -19.76
C PRO A 14 -2.85 -18.24 -18.99
N GLU A 15 -2.67 -19.02 -17.91
CA GLU A 15 -3.78 -19.50 -17.09
C GLU A 15 -4.54 -18.34 -16.41
N VAL A 16 -3.84 -17.29 -16.02
CA VAL A 16 -4.44 -16.08 -15.44
C VAL A 16 -5.24 -15.31 -16.49
N LEU A 17 -4.72 -15.22 -17.73
CA LEU A 17 -5.44 -14.59 -18.85
C LEU A 17 -6.70 -15.38 -19.20
N GLU A 18 -6.62 -16.72 -19.28
CA GLU A 18 -7.76 -17.59 -19.53
C GLU A 18 -8.83 -17.49 -18.45
N ALA A 19 -8.42 -17.32 -17.17
CA ALA A 19 -9.37 -17.14 -16.07
C ALA A 19 -10.24 -15.89 -16.26
N GLN A 20 -9.74 -14.84 -16.92
CA GLN A 20 -10.47 -13.60 -17.18
C GLN A 20 -11.44 -13.72 -18.37
N ALA A 21 -11.28 -14.73 -19.22
CA ALA A 21 -12.19 -15.00 -20.34
C ALA A 21 -13.45 -15.77 -19.91
N LYS A 22 -13.57 -16.17 -18.65
CA LYS A 22 -14.74 -16.86 -18.11
C LYS A 22 -15.97 -15.95 -18.11
N PRO A 23 -17.20 -16.52 -18.28
CA PRO A 23 -18.43 -15.77 -18.16
C PRO A 23 -18.53 -15.04 -16.80
N MET A 24 -19.13 -13.85 -16.83
CA MET A 24 -19.33 -13.06 -15.61
C MET A 24 -20.37 -13.72 -14.70
N ILE A 25 -20.09 -13.67 -13.40
CA ILE A 25 -21.01 -14.10 -12.35
C ILE A 25 -21.78 -12.88 -11.86
N PRO A 26 -23.12 -12.93 -11.75
CA PRO A 26 -23.90 -11.81 -11.23
C PRO A 26 -23.54 -11.51 -9.76
N HIS A 27 -23.20 -10.26 -9.47
CA HIS A 27 -22.64 -9.83 -8.17
C HIS A 27 -23.60 -9.98 -6.97
N ARG A 28 -24.90 -10.26 -7.18
CA ARG A 28 -25.90 -10.43 -6.11
C ARG A 28 -26.30 -11.89 -5.89
N THR A 29 -25.51 -12.84 -6.38
CA THR A 29 -25.79 -14.28 -6.23
C THR A 29 -24.98 -14.90 -5.08
N ALA A 30 -25.44 -16.04 -4.60
CA ALA A 30 -24.71 -16.84 -3.59
C ALA A 30 -23.34 -17.29 -4.16
N GLU A 31 -23.30 -17.67 -5.43
CA GLU A 31 -22.07 -18.07 -6.14
C GLU A 31 -21.01 -16.94 -6.13
N PHE A 32 -21.42 -15.71 -6.43
CA PHE A 32 -20.51 -14.57 -6.37
C PHE A 32 -20.00 -14.32 -4.95
N ASN A 33 -20.87 -14.42 -3.95
CA ASN A 33 -20.49 -14.24 -2.55
C ASN A 33 -19.47 -15.30 -2.10
N GLU A 34 -19.64 -16.54 -2.51
CA GLU A 34 -18.69 -17.62 -2.21
C GLU A 34 -17.35 -17.37 -2.90
N PHE A 35 -17.36 -17.04 -4.19
CA PHE A 35 -16.18 -16.67 -4.96
C PHE A 35 -15.42 -15.49 -4.32
N PHE A 36 -16.14 -14.42 -3.97
CA PHE A 36 -15.55 -13.22 -3.37
C PHE A 36 -14.89 -13.51 -2.02
N ARG A 37 -15.60 -14.24 -1.12
CA ARG A 37 -15.05 -14.64 0.19
C ARG A 37 -13.85 -15.57 0.05
N GLY A 38 -13.90 -16.51 -0.88
CA GLY A 38 -12.77 -17.39 -1.17
C GLY A 38 -11.54 -16.64 -1.67
N THR A 39 -11.75 -15.60 -2.46
CA THR A 39 -10.67 -14.72 -2.93
C THR A 39 -10.11 -13.87 -1.79
N GLU A 40 -10.98 -13.25 -0.97
CA GLU A 40 -10.58 -12.47 0.21
C GLU A 40 -9.72 -13.31 1.16
N ALA A 41 -10.14 -14.55 1.46
CA ALA A 41 -9.38 -15.45 2.34
C ALA A 41 -7.97 -15.81 1.80
N LYS A 42 -7.80 -15.85 0.48
CA LYS A 42 -6.48 -16.04 -0.14
C LYS A 42 -5.63 -14.77 -0.05
N LEU A 43 -6.24 -13.61 -0.30
CA LEU A 43 -5.56 -12.32 -0.18
C LEU A 43 -5.12 -12.05 1.26
N GLN A 44 -5.95 -12.35 2.25
CA GLN A 44 -5.58 -12.23 3.66
C GLN A 44 -4.27 -12.96 4.00
N LYS A 45 -4.04 -14.14 3.40
CA LYS A 45 -2.77 -14.87 3.57
C LYS A 45 -1.59 -14.14 2.96
N VAL A 46 -1.77 -13.51 1.79
CA VAL A 46 -0.70 -12.74 1.12
C VAL A 46 -0.39 -11.46 1.88
N PHE A 47 -1.43 -10.79 2.38
CA PHE A 47 -1.29 -9.58 3.20
C PHE A 47 -0.84 -9.88 4.64
N MET A 48 -0.83 -11.15 5.06
CA MET A 48 -0.59 -11.57 6.44
C MET A 48 -1.47 -10.80 7.44
N THR A 49 -2.79 -10.83 7.20
CA THR A 49 -3.80 -10.09 7.97
C THR A 49 -5.05 -10.94 8.22
N GLU A 50 -5.69 -10.70 9.35
CA GLU A 50 -7.04 -11.20 9.66
C GLU A 50 -8.13 -10.19 9.30
N ASN A 51 -7.75 -8.96 8.93
CA ASN A 51 -8.65 -7.89 8.57
C ASN A 51 -9.18 -8.04 7.13
N ARG A 52 -10.19 -7.23 6.79
CA ARG A 52 -10.79 -7.20 5.46
C ARG A 52 -9.77 -6.75 4.40
N VAL A 53 -9.80 -7.41 3.25
CA VAL A 53 -9.03 -7.02 2.07
C VAL A 53 -10.00 -6.58 0.98
N PHE A 54 -9.95 -5.31 0.63
CA PHE A 54 -10.80 -4.71 -0.39
C PHE A 54 -10.17 -4.84 -1.77
N GLN A 55 -11.03 -4.98 -2.80
CA GLN A 55 -10.64 -5.14 -4.20
C GLN A 55 -11.38 -4.09 -5.06
N PRO A 56 -11.13 -2.79 -4.88
CA PRO A 56 -11.84 -1.76 -5.62
C PRO A 56 -11.32 -1.66 -7.07
N PRO A 57 -12.16 -1.29 -8.04
CA PRO A 57 -11.74 -1.01 -9.41
C PRO A 57 -11.10 0.39 -9.47
N ALA A 58 -9.85 0.51 -9.07
CA ALA A 58 -9.13 1.78 -8.99
C ALA A 58 -7.68 1.67 -9.51
N THR A 59 -6.82 2.60 -9.14
CA THR A 59 -5.37 2.57 -9.39
C THR A 59 -4.61 2.65 -8.07
N GLY A 60 -3.31 2.33 -8.04
CA GLY A 60 -2.48 2.53 -6.86
C GLY A 60 -2.57 3.97 -6.33
N SER A 61 -2.55 4.98 -7.22
CA SER A 61 -2.74 6.39 -6.81
C SER A 61 -4.13 6.67 -6.25
N GLY A 62 -5.19 6.04 -6.79
CA GLY A 62 -6.54 6.12 -6.23
C GLY A 62 -6.61 5.51 -4.83
N MET A 63 -5.84 4.47 -4.55
CA MET A 63 -5.74 3.88 -3.22
C MET A 63 -4.91 4.75 -2.25
N GLN A 64 -3.85 5.42 -2.72
CA GLN A 64 -3.16 6.45 -1.94
C GLN A 64 -4.14 7.54 -1.51
N GLU A 65 -4.98 8.02 -2.44
CA GLU A 65 -6.04 9.01 -2.14
C GLU A 65 -7.06 8.46 -1.14
N ALA A 66 -7.52 7.22 -1.33
CA ALA A 66 -8.46 6.57 -0.41
C ALA A 66 -7.91 6.51 1.02
N GLY A 67 -6.63 6.13 1.20
CA GLY A 67 -5.96 6.16 2.50
C GLY A 67 -5.98 7.54 3.15
N VAL A 68 -5.54 8.56 2.41
CA VAL A 68 -5.51 9.95 2.88
C VAL A 68 -6.89 10.49 3.26
N ARG A 69 -7.91 10.21 2.43
CA ARG A 69 -9.27 10.74 2.64
C ARG A 69 -10.00 10.09 3.80
N ASN A 70 -9.76 8.80 4.03
CA ASN A 70 -10.51 8.04 5.02
C ASN A 70 -9.82 7.97 6.39
N LEU A 71 -8.49 8.14 6.44
CA LEU A 71 -7.71 7.84 7.64
C LEU A 71 -7.06 9.06 8.29
N ALA A 72 -7.06 10.22 7.63
CA ALA A 72 -6.59 11.46 8.22
C ALA A 72 -7.59 12.59 7.97
N GLN A 73 -7.84 13.39 8.97
CA GLN A 73 -8.67 14.59 8.82
C GLN A 73 -7.81 15.76 8.32
N LYS A 74 -6.63 15.97 8.91
CA LYS A 74 -5.83 17.15 8.67
C LYS A 74 -4.33 16.90 8.57
N ASP A 75 -3.71 16.39 9.60
CA ASP A 75 -2.26 16.41 9.79
C ASP A 75 -1.59 15.10 9.43
N ILE A 76 -0.74 15.11 8.39
CA ILE A 76 -0.05 13.92 7.85
C ILE A 76 1.46 14.18 7.84
N LEU A 77 2.26 13.19 8.23
CA LEU A 77 3.69 13.13 7.95
C LEU A 77 3.92 12.25 6.72
N SER A 78 4.50 12.79 5.66
CA SER A 78 4.85 12.01 4.47
C SER A 78 6.36 11.77 4.41
N THR A 79 6.76 10.50 4.40
CA THR A 79 8.17 10.14 4.13
C THR A 79 8.41 10.17 2.63
N VAL A 80 9.50 10.81 2.19
CA VAL A 80 9.77 11.04 0.76
C VAL A 80 11.21 10.69 0.42
N ASN A 81 11.40 9.61 -0.36
CA ASN A 81 12.71 9.19 -0.87
C ASN A 81 12.68 8.80 -2.36
N GLY A 82 11.65 9.23 -3.09
CA GLY A 82 11.54 9.04 -4.53
C GLY A 82 10.22 9.55 -5.12
N ALA A 83 9.95 9.18 -6.37
CA ALA A 83 8.84 9.73 -7.14
C ALA A 83 7.45 9.28 -6.63
N PHE A 84 7.32 8.04 -6.13
CA PHE A 84 6.03 7.53 -5.66
C PHE A 84 5.68 8.06 -4.27
N SER A 85 6.64 8.18 -3.39
CA SER A 85 6.49 8.81 -2.08
C SER A 85 6.23 10.32 -2.21
N GLN A 86 6.91 11.01 -3.13
CA GLN A 86 6.59 12.41 -3.46
C GLN A 86 5.17 12.57 -4.02
N ARG A 87 4.70 11.62 -4.85
CA ARG A 87 3.32 11.62 -5.35
C ARG A 87 2.32 11.49 -4.20
N TRP A 88 2.55 10.61 -3.24
CA TRP A 88 1.64 10.44 -2.11
C TRP A 88 1.56 11.69 -1.23
N TYR A 89 2.69 12.34 -1.01
CA TYR A 89 2.70 13.67 -0.39
C TYR A 89 1.82 14.66 -1.18
N GLN A 90 1.97 14.72 -2.51
CA GLN A 90 1.15 15.61 -3.34
C GLN A 90 -0.34 15.26 -3.27
N VAL A 91 -0.68 13.98 -3.27
CA VAL A 91 -2.06 13.50 -3.07
C VAL A 91 -2.62 14.00 -1.74
N ALA A 92 -1.85 14.01 -0.67
CA ALA A 92 -2.29 14.55 0.62
C ALA A 92 -2.59 16.06 0.51
N ILE A 93 -1.71 16.84 -0.11
CA ILE A 93 -1.90 18.28 -0.35
C ILE A 93 -3.13 18.55 -1.22
N ASP A 94 -3.28 17.82 -2.33
CA ASP A 94 -4.40 18.00 -3.27
C ASP A 94 -5.77 17.65 -2.64
N ASN A 95 -5.76 16.83 -1.59
CA ASN A 95 -6.93 16.52 -0.77
C ASN A 95 -7.11 17.45 0.44
N GLY A 96 -6.41 18.58 0.46
CA GLY A 96 -6.56 19.63 1.47
C GLY A 96 -5.97 19.30 2.84
N LYS A 97 -5.06 18.30 2.91
CA LYS A 97 -4.40 17.94 4.17
C LYS A 97 -3.22 18.87 4.44
N GLN A 98 -2.88 19.05 5.71
CA GLN A 98 -1.63 19.69 6.14
C GLN A 98 -0.57 18.58 6.22
N ALA A 99 0.15 18.39 5.13
CA ALA A 99 1.19 17.37 5.07
C ALA A 99 2.58 17.99 5.27
N ASP A 100 3.29 17.50 6.27
CA ASP A 100 4.71 17.77 6.46
C ASP A 100 5.53 16.69 5.77
N ARG A 101 6.78 17.02 5.38
CA ARG A 101 7.68 16.08 4.70
C ARG A 101 8.83 15.68 5.59
N LEU A 102 9.14 14.38 5.57
CA LEU A 102 10.43 13.84 5.98
C LEU A 102 11.15 13.38 4.71
N ASP A 103 12.08 14.17 4.23
CA ASP A 103 12.85 13.86 3.02
C ASP A 103 14.09 13.05 3.35
N ALA A 104 14.36 12.00 2.57
CA ALA A 104 15.67 11.38 2.42
C ALA A 104 16.21 11.61 1.00
N THR A 105 17.51 11.48 0.83
CA THR A 105 18.13 11.51 -0.50
C THR A 105 17.56 10.41 -1.38
N TRP A 106 17.23 10.68 -2.62
CA TRP A 106 16.76 9.65 -3.55
C TRP A 106 17.84 8.58 -3.73
N GLY A 107 17.50 7.35 -3.44
CA GLY A 107 18.43 6.21 -3.40
C GLY A 107 18.80 5.77 -1.97
N ASP A 108 18.47 6.57 -0.96
CA ASP A 108 18.64 6.23 0.44
C ASP A 108 17.31 5.78 1.07
N ILE A 109 17.40 5.08 2.19
CA ILE A 109 16.23 4.69 3.00
C ILE A 109 15.73 5.86 3.84
N ILE A 110 14.51 5.74 4.33
CA ILE A 110 14.03 6.56 5.45
C ILE A 110 14.65 5.99 6.74
N GLU A 111 15.47 6.78 7.38
CA GLU A 111 16.13 6.37 8.63
C GLU A 111 15.13 6.38 9.80
N PRO A 112 15.08 5.30 10.62
CA PRO A 112 14.20 5.23 11.79
C PRO A 112 14.36 6.40 12.77
N ASP A 113 15.60 6.80 13.06
CA ASP A 113 15.90 7.91 13.96
C ASP A 113 15.36 9.25 13.41
N ALA A 114 15.47 9.47 12.10
CA ALA A 114 14.93 10.66 11.45
C ALA A 114 13.40 10.71 11.51
N LEU A 115 12.74 9.54 11.37
CA LEU A 115 11.29 9.41 11.54
C LEU A 115 10.89 9.70 13.00
N ALA A 116 11.61 9.15 13.98
CA ALA A 116 11.37 9.42 15.40
C ALA A 116 11.44 10.93 15.71
N ASP A 117 12.45 11.61 15.19
CA ASP A 117 12.62 13.04 15.40
C ASP A 117 11.57 13.88 14.68
N ALA A 118 11.09 13.44 13.52
CA ALA A 118 9.99 14.10 12.82
C ALA A 118 8.67 13.96 13.58
N LEU A 119 8.35 12.78 14.10
CA LEU A 119 7.13 12.51 14.87
C LEU A 119 7.03 13.30 16.16
N LYS A 120 8.16 13.62 16.81
CA LYS A 120 8.20 14.45 18.03
C LYS A 120 7.83 15.91 17.81
N LYS A 121 7.86 16.40 16.57
CA LYS A 121 7.65 17.84 16.27
C LYS A 121 6.18 18.24 16.37
N LYS A 122 5.26 17.30 16.10
CA LYS A 122 3.83 17.58 16.00
C LYS A 122 3.05 16.27 16.14
N ASN A 123 1.83 16.34 16.65
CA ASN A 123 0.93 15.19 16.61
C ASN A 123 0.39 15.01 15.19
N TYR A 124 0.75 13.92 14.53
CA TYR A 124 0.24 13.54 13.23
C TYR A 124 -0.85 12.48 13.38
N GLU A 125 -1.91 12.61 12.56
CA GLU A 125 -2.99 11.63 12.51
C GLU A 125 -2.55 10.39 11.72
N ALA A 126 -1.68 10.57 10.73
CA ALA A 126 -1.15 9.49 9.92
C ALA A 126 0.28 9.76 9.44
N VAL A 127 1.03 8.71 9.21
CA VAL A 127 2.29 8.72 8.47
C VAL A 127 2.15 7.89 7.19
N THR A 128 2.62 8.41 6.05
CA THR A 128 2.65 7.69 4.78
C THR A 128 4.05 7.18 4.47
N ILE A 129 4.18 5.89 4.17
CA ILE A 129 5.45 5.20 3.89
C ILE A 129 5.30 4.41 2.59
N VAL A 130 6.16 4.66 1.61
CA VAL A 130 6.31 3.78 0.44
C VAL A 130 7.31 2.69 0.81
N HIS A 131 6.88 1.43 0.89
CA HIS A 131 7.75 0.33 1.32
C HIS A 131 8.88 0.08 0.32
N ASN A 132 8.57 -0.11 -0.95
CA ASN A 132 9.57 -0.18 -2.01
C ASN A 132 9.39 1.00 -2.98
N GLU A 133 10.30 1.95 -2.93
CA GLU A 133 10.31 3.10 -3.84
C GLU A 133 10.82 2.67 -5.22
N THR A 134 9.90 2.37 -6.11
CA THR A 134 10.20 1.81 -7.44
C THR A 134 11.10 2.70 -8.27
N SER A 135 11.02 4.03 -8.12
CA SER A 135 11.81 4.99 -8.91
C SER A 135 13.29 4.96 -8.59
N THR A 136 13.66 4.50 -7.40
CA THR A 136 15.04 4.41 -6.92
C THR A 136 15.49 2.98 -6.64
N GLY A 137 14.56 2.02 -6.56
CA GLY A 137 14.83 0.63 -6.22
C GLY A 137 15.14 0.39 -4.74
N VAL A 138 14.77 1.34 -3.88
CA VAL A 138 15.04 1.26 -2.43
C VAL A 138 13.86 0.63 -1.69
N GLU A 139 14.13 -0.38 -0.87
CA GLU A 139 13.19 -0.92 0.10
C GLU A 139 13.43 -0.26 1.46
N ASN A 140 12.42 0.43 1.97
CA ASN A 140 12.47 1.05 3.29
C ASN A 140 12.29 -0.01 4.38
N PRO A 141 12.96 0.11 5.53
CA PRO A 141 12.89 -0.84 6.65
C PRO A 141 11.56 -0.71 7.40
N LEU A 142 10.46 -1.15 6.75
CA LEU A 142 9.09 -0.92 7.22
C LEU A 142 8.83 -1.43 8.63
N LYS A 143 9.40 -2.58 9.01
CA LYS A 143 9.25 -3.14 10.35
C LYS A 143 9.81 -2.20 11.41
N GLU A 144 11.00 -1.68 11.18
CA GLU A 144 11.69 -0.77 12.09
C GLU A 144 10.98 0.59 12.13
N LEU A 145 10.54 1.09 10.97
CA LEU A 145 9.77 2.34 10.89
C LEU A 145 8.43 2.23 11.65
N ALA A 146 7.71 1.12 11.48
CA ALA A 146 6.47 0.87 12.21
C ALA A 146 6.70 0.80 13.73
N ALA A 147 7.76 0.11 14.16
CA ALA A 147 8.12 0.05 15.57
C ALA A 147 8.40 1.45 16.16
N VAL A 148 9.09 2.31 15.41
CA VAL A 148 9.34 3.71 15.82
C VAL A 148 8.04 4.50 15.93
N VAL A 149 7.11 4.35 14.98
CA VAL A 149 5.81 5.05 15.07
C VAL A 149 5.06 4.63 16.32
N HIS A 150 4.96 3.33 16.60
CA HIS A 150 4.27 2.82 17.79
C HIS A 150 4.93 3.27 19.10
N GLU A 151 6.26 3.39 19.13
CA GLU A 151 6.99 3.85 20.32
C GLU A 151 6.83 5.36 20.57
N VAL A 152 6.95 6.16 19.49
CA VAL A 152 7.07 7.63 19.61
C VAL A 152 5.71 8.33 19.52
N SER A 153 4.80 7.80 18.71
CA SER A 153 3.49 8.40 18.43
C SER A 153 2.42 7.30 18.22
N PRO A 154 2.03 6.58 19.26
CA PRO A 154 1.18 5.37 19.16
C PRO A 154 -0.21 5.62 18.59
N ASP A 155 -0.69 6.86 18.59
CA ASP A 155 -1.99 7.26 18.02
C ASP A 155 -1.90 7.60 16.52
N THR A 156 -0.68 7.64 15.94
CA THR A 156 -0.47 7.93 14.52
C THR A 156 -0.70 6.68 13.68
N LEU A 157 -1.63 6.73 12.73
CA LEU A 157 -1.91 5.62 11.82
C LEU A 157 -0.78 5.44 10.79
N ILE A 158 -0.41 4.19 10.53
CA ILE A 158 0.64 3.82 9.58
C ILE A 158 0.00 3.42 8.24
N LEU A 159 0.19 4.25 7.23
CA LEU A 159 -0.29 4.03 5.87
C LEU A 159 0.87 3.63 4.96
N VAL A 160 0.75 2.47 4.31
CA VAL A 160 1.83 1.87 3.53
C VAL A 160 1.43 1.69 2.07
N ASP A 161 2.25 2.20 1.16
CA ASP A 161 2.22 1.83 -0.26
C ASP A 161 3.21 0.68 -0.49
N ALA A 162 2.67 -0.50 -0.76
CA ALA A 162 3.43 -1.70 -1.10
C ALA A 162 3.13 -2.18 -2.53
N VAL A 163 2.81 -1.24 -3.43
CA VAL A 163 2.44 -1.53 -4.83
C VAL A 163 3.47 -2.41 -5.51
N SER A 164 4.76 -2.15 -5.34
CA SER A 164 5.82 -2.91 -6.02
C SER A 164 6.48 -3.97 -5.15
N SER A 165 6.06 -4.17 -3.91
CA SER A 165 6.71 -5.10 -2.97
C SER A 165 5.81 -6.20 -2.44
N LEU A 166 4.52 -5.94 -2.19
CA LEU A 166 3.64 -6.95 -1.61
C LEU A 166 3.43 -8.13 -2.56
N GLY A 167 3.73 -9.32 -2.06
CA GLY A 167 3.78 -10.56 -2.84
C GLY A 167 5.18 -10.90 -3.38
N GLY A 168 6.09 -9.92 -3.41
CA GLY A 168 7.50 -10.10 -3.76
C GLY A 168 8.42 -10.20 -2.53
N THR A 169 8.11 -9.41 -1.50
CA THR A 169 8.76 -9.48 -0.19
C THR A 169 7.72 -9.76 0.90
N LYS A 170 8.19 -10.33 2.02
CA LYS A 170 7.33 -10.63 3.16
C LYS A 170 7.02 -9.36 3.94
N ILE A 171 5.72 -9.04 4.08
CA ILE A 171 5.23 -7.93 4.91
C ILE A 171 4.24 -8.52 5.91
N GLU A 172 4.60 -8.53 7.19
CA GLU A 172 3.73 -9.03 8.26
C GLU A 172 2.80 -7.93 8.75
N THR A 173 1.79 -7.60 7.94
CA THR A 173 0.96 -6.41 8.09
C THR A 173 0.39 -6.23 9.50
N ASP A 174 -0.27 -7.25 10.04
CA ASP A 174 -0.86 -7.16 11.37
C ASP A 174 0.19 -7.22 12.49
N ALA A 175 1.24 -8.03 12.32
CA ALA A 175 2.30 -8.18 13.32
C ALA A 175 3.16 -6.90 13.45
N TRP A 176 3.30 -6.12 12.38
CA TRP A 176 4.01 -4.83 12.40
C TRP A 176 3.08 -3.66 12.73
N GLY A 177 1.79 -3.92 12.94
CA GLY A 177 0.80 -2.90 13.30
C GLY A 177 0.53 -1.88 12.21
N VAL A 178 0.60 -2.28 10.93
CA VAL A 178 0.25 -1.41 9.81
C VAL A 178 -1.26 -1.25 9.73
N ASP A 179 -1.78 -0.02 9.72
CA ASP A 179 -3.21 0.28 9.72
C ASP A 179 -3.84 0.21 8.34
N PHE A 180 -3.11 0.64 7.34
CA PHE A 180 -3.53 0.62 5.95
C PHE A 180 -2.36 0.21 5.06
N ILE A 181 -2.57 -0.76 4.17
CA ILE A 181 -1.59 -1.16 3.18
C ILE A 181 -2.28 -1.35 1.83
N LEU A 182 -1.68 -0.81 0.79
CA LEU A 182 -2.17 -0.92 -0.57
C LEU A 182 -1.16 -1.59 -1.51
N THR A 183 -1.68 -2.27 -2.52
CA THR A 183 -0.89 -2.83 -3.62
C THR A 183 -1.67 -2.79 -4.94
N SER A 184 -1.10 -3.30 -6.02
CA SER A 184 -1.72 -3.34 -7.34
C SER A 184 -1.46 -4.67 -8.05
N SER A 185 -2.45 -5.12 -8.82
CA SER A 185 -2.45 -6.43 -9.47
C SER A 185 -1.33 -6.63 -10.50
N GLN A 186 -0.89 -5.57 -11.19
CA GLN A 186 0.09 -5.64 -12.30
C GLN A 186 1.56 -5.68 -11.84
N LYS A 187 1.82 -5.78 -10.55
CA LYS A 187 3.16 -5.88 -9.96
C LYS A 187 3.44 -7.33 -9.57
N CYS A 188 3.83 -7.60 -8.33
CA CYS A 188 4.20 -8.95 -7.88
C CYS A 188 3.06 -9.98 -7.94
N PHE A 189 1.80 -9.54 -8.01
CA PHE A 189 0.67 -10.45 -8.27
C PHE A 189 0.60 -10.97 -9.70
N ALA A 190 1.38 -10.42 -10.63
CA ALA A 190 1.48 -10.84 -12.04
C ALA A 190 0.11 -11.02 -12.73
N MET A 191 -0.79 -10.08 -12.47
CA MET A 191 -2.11 -10.00 -13.10
C MET A 191 -2.18 -8.76 -14.01
N PRO A 192 -3.11 -8.69 -14.96
CA PRO A 192 -3.36 -7.47 -15.71
C PRO A 192 -3.67 -6.27 -14.81
N PRO A 193 -3.31 -5.04 -15.24
CA PRO A 193 -3.61 -3.84 -14.49
C PRO A 193 -5.11 -3.57 -14.49
N ALA A 194 -5.79 -3.85 -13.40
CA ALA A 194 -7.24 -3.60 -13.28
C ALA A 194 -7.74 -3.51 -11.83
N CYS A 195 -7.01 -4.05 -10.86
CA CYS A 195 -7.51 -4.22 -9.52
C CYS A 195 -6.42 -3.92 -8.50
N PRO A 196 -6.39 -2.72 -7.92
CA PRO A 196 -5.62 -2.50 -6.71
C PRO A 196 -6.27 -3.26 -5.56
N LEU A 197 -5.48 -3.59 -4.58
CA LEU A 197 -5.89 -4.28 -3.37
C LEU A 197 -5.47 -3.43 -2.20
N ASP A 198 -6.34 -3.30 -1.21
CA ASP A 198 -6.00 -2.63 0.03
C ASP A 198 -6.52 -3.39 1.26
N ARG A 199 -5.88 -3.17 2.36
CA ARG A 199 -6.29 -3.61 3.68
C ARG A 199 -6.35 -2.41 4.62
N LYS A 200 -7.47 -2.29 5.33
CA LYS A 200 -7.69 -1.31 6.40
C LYS A 200 -8.03 -2.05 7.68
N SER A 201 -7.39 -1.69 8.80
CA SER A 201 -7.91 -2.04 10.12
C SER A 201 -9.22 -1.28 10.36
N VAL A 202 -10.20 -1.94 10.96
CA VAL A 202 -11.42 -1.27 11.39
C VAL A 202 -11.08 -0.49 12.65
N VAL A 203 -11.19 0.83 12.57
CA VAL A 203 -11.20 1.69 13.75
C VAL A 203 -12.61 1.72 14.31
#